data_cd09408c0bce9469f88c157fdea48962
#
_entry.id   cd09408c0bce9469f88c157fdea48962
#
_cell.length_a   1.000
_cell.length_b   1.000
_cell.length_c   1.000
_cell.angle_alpha   90.00
_cell.angle_beta   90.00
_cell.angle_gamma   90.00
#
_symmetry.space_group_name_H-M   'P 1'
#
loop_
_entity.id
_entity.type
_entity.pdbx_description
1 polymer ?
#
loop_
_entity_poly.entity_id
_entity_poly.type
_entity_poly.pdbx_seq_one_letter_code
_entity_poly.pdbx_strand_id
1 'polypeptide(L)'
;MLSLYSLIWTFLISCPMLLLIFILRRRSDYLTKYGVTFISILYIFCTVRMLFPIEFPSHQKVICDPYLFSFIMKVYADLGPSGRRKALYVIVGIWILGSIIAFLRKNREWNKVKGYLMKGASKGDGVAERILERIDPECPITIEYNLAIAEPFIRGLRHPVIYLPEKECNEKELEFILMHEYLHWKRKDLWKKFIINIIGMIFWWNPLAYLLCKDLDQIIELNCDNAMSKKYSEMDTLYYLDTLTYMAGGRRANFDEVSSDTLGFVKELEVRPLKQRFHYVMFKKDDKKIQRKMNLFILGVSVVWFMASYYFILQPKYNIPQVMYIKVIRHL
;
A
#
# COMPACT_ATOMS: atom_id res chain seq x y z
N MET A 1 1.09 2.85 -27.35
CA MET A 1 -0.18 2.18 -27.66
C MET A 1 -0.52 1.18 -26.55
N LEU A 2 -1.79 0.93 -26.29
CA LEU A 2 -2.20 -0.13 -25.36
C LEU A 2 -2.40 -1.41 -26.17
N SER A 3 -1.67 -2.46 -25.86
CA SER A 3 -1.82 -3.78 -26.47
C SER A 3 -2.01 -4.88 -25.41
N LEU A 4 -2.50 -6.04 -25.80
CA LEU A 4 -2.59 -7.17 -24.88
C LEU A 4 -1.19 -7.60 -24.39
N TYR A 5 -0.19 -7.47 -25.26
CA TYR A 5 1.20 -7.79 -24.93
C TYR A 5 1.77 -6.84 -23.87
N SER A 6 1.46 -5.54 -23.96
CA SER A 6 1.88 -4.57 -22.94
C SER A 6 1.23 -4.82 -21.58
N LEU A 7 -0.04 -5.25 -21.57
CA LEU A 7 -0.71 -5.67 -20.33
C LEU A 7 -0.03 -6.89 -19.72
N ILE A 8 0.12 -7.99 -20.49
CA ILE A 8 0.76 -9.22 -20.00
C ILE A 8 2.18 -8.93 -19.51
N TRP A 9 2.96 -8.17 -20.28
CA TRP A 9 4.33 -7.81 -19.92
C TRP A 9 4.40 -6.98 -18.63
N THR A 10 3.48 -6.04 -18.47
CA THR A 10 3.37 -5.24 -17.25
C THR A 10 3.19 -6.13 -16.02
N PHE A 11 2.30 -7.13 -16.09
CA PHE A 11 2.09 -8.04 -14.96
C PHE A 11 3.27 -8.97 -14.72
N LEU A 12 3.87 -9.50 -15.78
CA LEU A 12 5.04 -10.37 -15.67
C LEU A 12 6.23 -9.70 -14.98
N ILE A 13 6.40 -8.39 -15.19
CA ILE A 13 7.48 -7.63 -14.54
C ILE A 13 7.08 -7.14 -13.17
N SER A 14 5.86 -6.59 -13.03
CA SER A 14 5.46 -5.94 -11.78
C SER A 14 5.14 -6.95 -10.67
N CYS A 15 4.52 -8.08 -10.98
CA CYS A 15 4.16 -9.05 -9.95
C CYS A 15 5.36 -9.70 -9.24
N PRO A 16 6.40 -10.20 -9.92
CA PRO A 16 7.59 -10.71 -9.24
C PRO A 16 8.31 -9.63 -8.43
N MET A 17 8.33 -8.38 -8.94
CA MET A 17 8.95 -7.26 -8.25
C MET A 17 8.17 -6.92 -6.96
N LEU A 18 6.84 -6.89 -7.00
CA LEU A 18 6.01 -6.71 -5.80
C LEU A 18 6.25 -7.81 -4.78
N LEU A 19 6.36 -9.06 -5.23
CA LEU A 19 6.66 -10.19 -4.34
C LEU A 19 8.04 -10.05 -3.70
N LEU A 20 9.06 -9.65 -4.47
CA LEU A 20 10.40 -9.39 -3.95
C LEU A 20 10.39 -8.28 -2.89
N ILE A 21 9.72 -7.15 -3.17
CA ILE A 21 9.60 -6.04 -2.22
C ILE A 21 8.89 -6.50 -0.95
N PHE A 22 7.82 -7.28 -1.07
CA PHE A 22 7.08 -7.85 0.06
C PHE A 22 7.97 -8.74 0.93
N ILE A 23 8.81 -9.59 0.32
CA ILE A 23 9.76 -10.45 1.04
C ILE A 23 10.82 -9.61 1.76
N LEU A 24 11.40 -8.61 1.07
CA LEU A 24 12.39 -7.71 1.65
C LEU A 24 11.82 -6.92 2.84
N ARG A 25 10.58 -6.43 2.72
CA ARG A 25 9.93 -5.68 3.79
C ARG A 25 9.68 -6.53 5.05
N ARG A 26 9.45 -7.82 4.91
CA ARG A 26 9.22 -8.71 6.07
C ARG A 26 10.45 -8.87 6.96
N ARG A 27 11.64 -8.57 6.45
CA ARG A 27 12.87 -8.61 7.24
C ARG A 27 13.08 -7.26 7.93
N SER A 28 12.80 -7.22 9.23
CA SER A 28 12.93 -6.02 10.06
C SER A 28 14.33 -5.41 10.01
N ASP A 29 15.39 -6.23 9.85
CA ASP A 29 16.79 -5.79 9.80
C ASP A 29 17.07 -4.85 8.61
N TYR A 30 16.43 -5.08 7.45
CA TYR A 30 16.57 -4.18 6.31
C TYR A 30 15.88 -2.83 6.57
N LEU A 31 14.72 -2.85 7.23
CA LEU A 31 13.99 -1.62 7.58
C LEU A 31 14.76 -0.78 8.59
N THR A 32 15.32 -1.39 9.63
CA THR A 32 16.08 -0.69 10.67
C THR A 32 17.38 -0.12 10.13
N LYS A 33 18.05 -0.82 9.22
CA LYS A 33 19.33 -0.40 8.64
C LYS A 33 19.18 0.67 7.56
N TYR A 34 18.23 0.51 6.64
CA TYR A 34 18.12 1.35 5.44
C TYR A 34 16.95 2.34 5.48
N GLY A 35 16.08 2.20 6.47
CA GLY A 35 14.87 3.02 6.60
C GLY A 35 13.74 2.56 5.68
N VAL A 36 12.59 3.18 5.80
CA VAL A 36 11.37 2.80 5.08
C VAL A 36 11.30 3.42 3.67
N THR A 37 12.05 4.49 3.45
CA THR A 37 11.96 5.31 2.21
C THR A 37 12.32 4.51 0.95
N PHE A 38 13.36 3.64 1.01
CA PHE A 38 13.78 2.86 -0.15
C PHE A 38 12.69 1.89 -0.64
N ILE A 39 11.96 1.28 0.29
CA ILE A 39 10.83 0.39 -0.05
C ILE A 39 9.68 1.18 -0.68
N SER A 40 9.39 2.38 -0.14
CA SER A 40 8.38 3.26 -0.70
C SER A 40 8.68 3.65 -2.15
N ILE A 41 9.94 3.93 -2.47
CA ILE A 41 10.39 4.22 -3.84
C ILE A 41 10.09 3.04 -4.78
N LEU A 42 10.48 1.82 -4.39
CA LEU A 42 10.23 0.61 -5.19
C LEU A 42 8.72 0.39 -5.43
N TYR A 43 7.88 0.56 -4.39
CA TYR A 43 6.43 0.44 -4.53
C TYR A 43 5.85 1.49 -5.47
N ILE A 44 6.32 2.74 -5.43
CA ILE A 44 5.86 3.80 -6.34
C ILE A 44 6.16 3.42 -7.78
N PHE A 45 7.38 2.98 -8.11
CA PHE A 45 7.74 2.57 -9.47
C PHE A 45 6.91 1.38 -9.96
N CYS A 46 6.71 0.35 -9.13
CA CYS A 46 5.85 -0.78 -9.47
C CYS A 46 4.41 -0.35 -9.72
N THR A 47 3.85 0.52 -8.86
CA THR A 47 2.48 1.01 -8.97
C THR A 47 2.29 1.84 -10.24
N VAL A 48 3.21 2.75 -10.53
CA VAL A 48 3.18 3.57 -11.75
C VAL A 48 3.26 2.67 -12.99
N ARG A 49 4.13 1.65 -12.98
CA ARG A 49 4.23 0.70 -14.10
C ARG A 49 2.93 -0.08 -14.31
N MET A 50 2.25 -0.47 -13.22
CA MET A 50 0.95 -1.16 -13.30
C MET A 50 -0.16 -0.27 -13.83
N LEU A 51 -0.18 1.01 -13.44
CA LEU A 51 -1.19 1.98 -13.88
C LEU A 51 -1.05 2.38 -15.35
N PHE A 52 0.17 2.39 -15.87
CA PHE A 52 0.47 2.81 -17.24
C PHE A 52 1.09 1.68 -18.07
N PRO A 53 0.29 0.67 -18.50
CA PRO A 53 0.73 -0.43 -19.37
C PRO A 53 0.83 0.01 -20.83
N ILE A 54 1.60 1.09 -21.12
CA ILE A 54 1.71 1.70 -22.45
C ILE A 54 2.96 1.16 -23.18
N GLU A 55 2.90 1.10 -24.50
CA GLU A 55 4.04 0.83 -25.38
C GLU A 55 4.53 2.13 -26.03
N PHE A 56 5.83 2.39 -25.95
CA PHE A 56 6.44 3.48 -26.70
C PHE A 56 6.74 3.05 -28.15
N PRO A 57 6.66 3.96 -29.13
CA PRO A 57 6.93 3.62 -30.54
C PRO A 57 8.32 3.02 -30.79
N SER A 58 9.31 3.37 -29.97
CA SER A 58 10.71 2.95 -30.08
C SER A 58 11.06 1.68 -29.27
N HIS A 59 10.06 0.89 -28.82
CA HIS A 59 10.34 -0.30 -28.04
C HIS A 59 11.02 -1.40 -28.86
N GLN A 60 11.92 -2.15 -28.21
CA GLN A 60 12.56 -3.34 -28.77
C GLN A 60 11.68 -4.56 -28.51
N LYS A 61 11.37 -5.29 -29.59
CA LYS A 61 10.61 -6.53 -29.49
C LYS A 61 11.55 -7.66 -29.09
N VAL A 62 11.40 -8.16 -27.88
CA VAL A 62 12.10 -9.37 -27.46
C VAL A 62 11.29 -10.57 -27.92
N ILE A 63 11.86 -11.33 -28.85
CA ILE A 63 11.21 -12.52 -29.42
C ILE A 63 11.41 -13.66 -28.42
N CYS A 64 10.31 -14.18 -27.87
CA CYS A 64 10.32 -15.34 -26.98
C CYS A 64 9.87 -16.60 -27.69
N ASP A 65 10.40 -17.74 -27.22
CA ASP A 65 9.95 -19.06 -27.64
C ASP A 65 8.45 -19.24 -27.30
N PRO A 66 7.63 -19.68 -28.22
CA PRO A 66 6.18 -19.78 -28.07
C PRO A 66 5.71 -20.74 -26.96
N TYR A 67 6.56 -21.62 -26.45
CA TYR A 67 6.17 -22.63 -25.45
C TYR A 67 5.64 -22.04 -24.14
N LEU A 68 6.20 -20.91 -23.67
CA LEU A 68 5.80 -20.31 -22.37
C LEU A 68 4.38 -19.71 -22.41
N PHE A 69 3.90 -19.30 -23.58
CA PHE A 69 2.61 -18.65 -23.80
C PHE A 69 1.79 -19.29 -24.92
N SER A 70 2.13 -20.52 -25.33
CA SER A 70 1.60 -21.17 -26.54
C SER A 70 0.08 -21.17 -26.59
N PHE A 71 -0.60 -21.44 -25.47
CA PHE A 71 -2.06 -21.48 -25.42
C PHE A 71 -2.69 -20.08 -25.62
N ILE A 72 -2.24 -19.09 -24.83
CA ILE A 72 -2.77 -17.71 -24.91
C ILE A 72 -2.49 -17.12 -26.29
N MET A 73 -1.29 -17.39 -26.82
CA MET A 73 -0.87 -16.88 -28.12
C MET A 73 -1.62 -17.54 -29.28
N LYS A 74 -1.90 -18.83 -29.19
CA LYS A 74 -2.71 -19.53 -30.17
C LYS A 74 -4.12 -18.96 -30.22
N VAL A 75 -4.79 -18.85 -29.06
CA VAL A 75 -6.13 -18.23 -28.95
C VAL A 75 -6.11 -16.78 -29.49
N TYR A 76 -5.09 -16.01 -29.17
CA TYR A 76 -4.96 -14.64 -29.66
C TYR A 76 -4.68 -14.54 -31.15
N ALA A 77 -3.95 -15.49 -31.73
CA ALA A 77 -3.70 -15.56 -33.18
C ALA A 77 -4.97 -15.93 -33.93
N ASP A 78 -5.74 -16.91 -33.44
CA ASP A 78 -6.95 -17.44 -34.06
C ASP A 78 -8.10 -16.41 -34.11
N LEU A 79 -8.09 -15.42 -33.18
CA LEU A 79 -9.13 -14.39 -33.11
C LEU A 79 -9.15 -13.41 -34.31
N GLY A 80 -8.10 -13.30 -35.09
CA GLY A 80 -8.00 -12.29 -36.17
C GLY A 80 -8.05 -10.84 -35.67
N PRO A 81 -7.83 -9.82 -36.51
CA PRO A 81 -7.70 -8.41 -36.08
C PRO A 81 -8.99 -7.84 -35.44
N SER A 82 -10.18 -8.20 -35.94
CA SER A 82 -11.46 -7.73 -35.39
C SER A 82 -11.82 -8.44 -34.09
N GLY A 83 -11.54 -9.75 -33.97
CA GLY A 83 -11.74 -10.52 -32.77
C GLY A 83 -10.84 -10.06 -31.63
N ARG A 84 -9.57 -9.72 -31.90
CA ARG A 84 -8.63 -9.18 -30.92
C ARG A 84 -9.11 -7.87 -30.31
N ARG A 85 -9.65 -6.95 -31.13
CA ARG A 85 -10.26 -5.70 -30.62
C ARG A 85 -11.47 -5.97 -29.75
N LYS A 86 -12.37 -6.87 -30.18
CA LYS A 86 -13.54 -7.27 -29.38
C LYS A 86 -13.11 -7.89 -28.04
N ALA A 87 -12.15 -8.81 -28.05
CA ALA A 87 -11.61 -9.43 -26.82
C ALA A 87 -11.02 -8.38 -25.85
N LEU A 88 -10.27 -7.40 -26.36
CA LEU A 88 -9.74 -6.31 -25.54
C LEU A 88 -10.88 -5.49 -24.90
N TYR A 89 -11.91 -5.13 -25.64
CA TYR A 89 -13.06 -4.41 -25.09
C TYR A 89 -13.80 -5.20 -24.02
N VAL A 90 -13.95 -6.52 -24.20
CA VAL A 90 -14.58 -7.40 -23.21
C VAL A 90 -13.72 -7.44 -21.93
N ILE A 91 -12.40 -7.62 -22.05
CA ILE A 91 -11.48 -7.64 -20.90
C ILE A 91 -11.53 -6.31 -20.13
N VAL A 92 -11.46 -5.18 -20.84
CA VAL A 92 -11.56 -3.85 -20.24
C VAL A 92 -12.93 -3.63 -19.60
N GLY A 93 -14.00 -4.10 -20.24
CA GLY A 93 -15.35 -4.03 -19.68
C GLY A 93 -15.49 -4.81 -18.37
N ILE A 94 -14.99 -6.05 -18.32
CA ILE A 94 -14.95 -6.86 -17.09
C ILE A 94 -14.12 -6.16 -16.01
N TRP A 95 -12.97 -5.60 -16.37
CA TRP A 95 -12.11 -4.88 -15.43
C TRP A 95 -12.81 -3.66 -14.83
N ILE A 96 -13.43 -2.82 -15.66
CA ILE A 96 -14.20 -1.66 -15.21
C ILE A 96 -15.37 -2.09 -14.31
N LEU A 97 -16.15 -3.10 -14.73
CA LEU A 97 -17.28 -3.61 -13.96
C LEU A 97 -16.83 -4.10 -12.58
N GLY A 98 -15.75 -4.89 -12.52
CA GLY A 98 -15.19 -5.36 -11.26
C GLY A 98 -14.68 -4.22 -10.37
N SER A 99 -14.07 -3.18 -10.96
CA SER A 99 -13.63 -1.98 -10.21
C SER A 99 -14.83 -1.20 -9.64
N ILE A 100 -15.93 -1.10 -10.39
CA ILE A 100 -17.17 -0.49 -9.89
C ILE A 100 -17.74 -1.31 -8.74
N ILE A 101 -17.77 -2.64 -8.86
CA ILE A 101 -18.26 -3.53 -7.79
C ILE A 101 -17.37 -3.39 -6.54
N ALA A 102 -16.04 -3.35 -6.70
CA ALA A 102 -15.10 -3.14 -5.60
C ALA A 102 -15.33 -1.78 -4.91
N PHE A 103 -15.55 -0.72 -5.69
CA PHE A 103 -15.89 0.61 -5.16
C PHE A 103 -17.22 0.60 -4.39
N LEU A 104 -18.26 -0.01 -4.93
CA LEU A 104 -19.58 -0.08 -4.26
C LEU A 104 -19.49 -0.90 -2.95
N ARG A 105 -18.74 -2.00 -2.95
CA ARG A 105 -18.49 -2.78 -1.72
C ARG A 105 -17.79 -1.94 -0.67
N LYS A 106 -16.71 -1.24 -1.06
CA LYS A 106 -15.95 -0.39 -0.15
C LYS A 106 -16.79 0.77 0.39
N ASN A 107 -17.60 1.39 -0.46
CA ASN A 107 -18.53 2.45 -0.05
C ASN A 107 -19.58 1.94 0.95
N ARG A 108 -20.11 0.71 0.76
CA ARG A 108 -21.03 0.08 1.73
C ARG A 108 -20.35 -0.16 3.09
N GLU A 109 -19.12 -0.63 3.10
CA GLU A 109 -18.32 -0.79 4.33
C GLU A 109 -18.14 0.56 5.04
N TRP A 110 -17.83 1.61 4.28
CA TRP A 110 -17.68 2.97 4.80
C TRP A 110 -18.97 3.51 5.43
N ASN A 111 -20.11 3.28 4.77
CA ASN A 111 -21.40 3.71 5.28
C ASN A 111 -21.80 2.95 6.54
N LYS A 112 -21.45 1.65 6.65
CA LYS A 112 -21.64 0.89 7.89
C LYS A 112 -20.82 1.48 9.03
N VAL A 113 -19.51 1.71 8.81
CA VAL A 113 -18.63 2.34 9.82
C VAL A 113 -19.19 3.70 10.25
N LYS A 114 -19.62 4.54 9.29
CA LYS A 114 -20.26 5.83 9.61
C LYS A 114 -21.50 5.65 10.49
N GLY A 115 -22.34 4.66 10.20
CA GLY A 115 -23.52 4.35 11.03
C GLY A 115 -23.17 3.93 12.45
N TYR A 116 -22.10 3.16 12.64
CA TYR A 116 -21.61 2.80 13.98
C TYR A 116 -21.05 4.02 14.73
N LEU A 117 -20.29 4.87 14.07
CA LEU A 117 -19.73 6.09 14.66
C LEU A 117 -20.84 7.05 15.12
N MET A 118 -21.88 7.22 14.32
CA MET A 118 -23.01 8.10 14.71
C MET A 118 -23.80 7.58 15.94
N LYS A 119 -23.85 6.26 16.13
CA LYS A 119 -24.60 5.66 17.25
C LYS A 119 -23.82 5.63 18.56
N GLY A 120 -22.49 5.56 18.48
CA GLY A 120 -21.62 5.45 19.65
C GLY A 120 -21.02 6.77 20.13
N ALA A 121 -21.40 7.90 19.53
CA ALA A 121 -20.86 9.21 19.88
C ALA A 121 -21.18 9.57 21.34
N SER A 122 -20.15 9.95 22.08
CA SER A 122 -20.23 10.43 23.46
C SER A 122 -19.53 11.79 23.61
N LYS A 123 -19.86 12.52 24.67
CA LYS A 123 -19.21 13.79 24.97
C LYS A 123 -17.95 13.56 25.80
N GLY A 124 -16.83 14.11 25.37
CA GLY A 124 -15.62 14.15 26.17
C GLY A 124 -15.65 15.22 27.27
N ASP A 125 -14.65 15.18 28.09
CA ASP A 125 -14.43 16.11 29.23
C ASP A 125 -13.69 17.41 28.81
N GLY A 126 -13.37 17.58 27.52
CA GLY A 126 -12.64 18.71 26.97
C GLY A 126 -11.13 18.68 27.22
N VAL A 127 -10.58 17.60 27.79
CA VAL A 127 -9.14 17.47 28.03
C VAL A 127 -8.40 17.28 26.71
N ALA A 128 -8.94 16.43 25.84
CA ALA A 128 -8.32 16.16 24.55
C ALA A 128 -8.27 17.40 23.65
N GLU A 129 -9.31 18.22 23.65
CA GLU A 129 -9.36 19.48 22.90
C GLU A 129 -8.29 20.46 23.39
N ARG A 130 -8.11 20.61 24.71
CA ARG A 130 -7.05 21.45 25.29
C ARG A 130 -5.65 20.96 24.94
N ILE A 131 -5.44 19.64 24.90
CA ILE A 131 -4.16 19.07 24.47
C ILE A 131 -3.91 19.35 23.00
N LEU A 132 -4.93 19.18 22.16
CA LEU A 132 -4.83 19.40 20.72
C LEU A 132 -4.55 20.89 20.41
N GLU A 133 -5.20 21.83 21.08
CA GLU A 133 -4.92 23.27 21.01
C GLU A 133 -3.49 23.60 21.42
N ARG A 134 -2.93 22.88 22.41
CA ARG A 134 -1.52 23.02 22.81
C ARG A 134 -0.55 22.51 21.75
N ILE A 135 -0.93 21.45 21.00
CA ILE A 135 -0.14 20.89 19.91
C ILE A 135 -0.13 21.83 18.70
N ASP A 136 -1.28 22.32 18.28
CA ASP A 136 -1.47 23.22 17.15
C ASP A 136 -2.80 23.98 17.28
N PRO A 137 -2.77 25.26 17.70
CA PRO A 137 -3.98 26.06 17.92
C PRO A 137 -4.83 26.31 16.64
N GLU A 138 -4.21 26.21 15.48
CA GLU A 138 -4.87 26.50 14.19
C GLU A 138 -5.33 25.21 13.47
N CYS A 139 -5.20 24.04 14.08
CA CYS A 139 -5.55 22.80 13.41
C CYS A 139 -7.08 22.64 13.27
N PRO A 140 -7.58 22.25 12.09
CA PRO A 140 -9.00 22.10 11.84
C PRO A 140 -9.55 20.74 12.28
N ILE A 141 -8.91 20.06 13.20
CA ILE A 141 -9.27 18.72 13.67
C ILE A 141 -10.29 18.84 14.78
N THR A 142 -11.38 18.11 14.66
CA THR A 142 -12.35 17.92 15.74
C THR A 142 -12.14 16.58 16.44
N ILE A 143 -12.55 16.47 17.69
CA ILE A 143 -12.44 15.25 18.48
C ILE A 143 -13.82 14.71 18.81
N GLU A 144 -14.01 13.41 18.64
CA GLU A 144 -15.22 12.70 19.01
C GLU A 144 -14.88 11.44 19.80
N TYR A 145 -15.48 11.28 20.97
CA TYR A 145 -15.39 10.06 21.75
C TYR A 145 -16.44 9.06 21.29
N ASN A 146 -16.10 7.77 21.30
CA ASN A 146 -17.01 6.75 20.79
C ASN A 146 -16.83 5.39 21.48
N LEU A 147 -17.91 4.89 22.05
CA LEU A 147 -17.97 3.57 22.73
C LEU A 147 -17.77 2.38 21.79
N ALA A 148 -18.09 2.54 20.49
CA ALA A 148 -18.06 1.44 19.54
C ALA A 148 -16.67 1.19 18.93
N ILE A 149 -15.67 2.02 19.23
CA ILE A 149 -14.32 1.89 18.72
C ILE A 149 -13.37 1.31 19.76
N ALA A 150 -12.42 0.50 19.28
CA ALA A 150 -11.43 -0.12 20.15
C ALA A 150 -10.10 0.66 20.18
N GLU A 151 -9.75 1.31 19.07
CA GLU A 151 -8.49 2.03 18.86
C GLU A 151 -8.73 3.44 18.36
N PRO A 152 -7.90 4.42 18.76
CA PRO A 152 -7.96 5.77 18.22
C PRO A 152 -7.69 5.76 16.72
N PHE A 153 -8.30 6.67 15.96
CA PHE A 153 -7.96 6.91 14.58
C PHE A 153 -8.48 8.27 14.09
N ILE A 154 -7.81 8.82 13.08
CA ILE A 154 -8.26 10.03 12.41
C ILE A 154 -8.93 9.71 11.07
N ARG A 155 -10.00 10.44 10.76
CA ARG A 155 -10.78 10.29 9.52
C ARG A 155 -11.25 11.63 9.00
N GLY A 156 -11.46 11.70 7.68
CA GLY A 156 -11.96 12.91 7.00
C GLY A 156 -10.85 13.61 6.22
N LEU A 157 -11.03 13.75 4.90
CA LEU A 157 -10.02 14.39 4.03
C LEU A 157 -10.10 15.93 4.09
N ARG A 158 -11.32 16.47 4.26
CA ARG A 158 -11.58 17.93 4.31
C ARG A 158 -11.90 18.41 5.71
N HIS A 159 -12.65 17.62 6.45
CA HIS A 159 -13.02 17.85 7.85
C HIS A 159 -12.48 16.67 8.66
N PRO A 160 -11.25 16.75 9.13
CA PRO A 160 -10.62 15.67 9.88
C PRO A 160 -11.22 15.59 11.29
N VAL A 161 -11.57 14.37 11.69
CA VAL A 161 -12.08 14.06 13.01
C VAL A 161 -11.21 12.97 13.62
N ILE A 162 -10.70 13.20 14.82
CA ILE A 162 -10.06 12.16 15.63
C ILE A 162 -11.14 11.48 16.47
N TYR A 163 -11.26 10.18 16.29
CA TYR A 163 -12.14 9.34 17.07
C TYR A 163 -11.35 8.69 18.18
N LEU A 164 -11.78 8.90 19.43
CA LEU A 164 -11.16 8.33 20.63
C LEU A 164 -12.07 7.27 21.27
N PRO A 165 -11.54 6.11 21.67
CA PRO A 165 -12.29 5.15 22.48
C PRO A 165 -12.49 5.69 23.89
N GLU A 166 -13.57 5.29 24.56
CA GLU A 166 -13.76 5.53 25.99
C GLU A 166 -12.89 4.56 26.80
N LYS A 167 -11.59 4.76 26.78
CA LYS A 167 -10.63 4.04 27.61
C LYS A 167 -9.97 5.01 28.57
N GLU A 168 -9.77 4.55 29.81
CA GLU A 168 -9.03 5.33 30.78
C GLU A 168 -7.57 5.48 30.34
N CYS A 169 -7.16 6.71 30.09
CA CYS A 169 -5.78 7.08 29.81
C CYS A 169 -5.43 8.36 30.57
N ASN A 170 -4.21 8.45 31.01
CA ASN A 170 -3.71 9.67 31.64
C ASN A 170 -3.42 10.76 30.59
N GLU A 171 -3.23 12.00 31.04
CA GLU A 171 -3.02 13.16 30.16
C GLU A 171 -1.83 12.96 29.21
N LYS A 172 -0.76 12.32 29.66
CA LYS A 172 0.44 12.05 28.84
C LYS A 172 0.21 10.99 27.77
N GLU A 173 -0.52 9.93 28.10
CA GLU A 173 -0.95 8.91 27.15
C GLU A 173 -1.87 9.51 26.07
N LEU A 174 -2.79 10.36 26.49
CA LEU A 174 -3.69 11.07 25.59
C LEU A 174 -2.93 12.04 24.69
N GLU A 175 -1.91 12.74 25.20
CA GLU A 175 -1.02 13.58 24.38
C GLU A 175 -0.29 12.76 23.31
N PHE A 176 0.21 11.57 23.63
CA PHE A 176 0.87 10.72 22.64
C PHE A 176 -0.09 10.26 21.53
N ILE A 177 -1.32 9.86 21.92
CA ILE A 177 -2.35 9.46 20.98
C ILE A 177 -2.71 10.62 20.04
N LEU A 178 -3.03 11.76 20.61
CA LEU A 178 -3.41 12.95 19.83
C LEU A 178 -2.29 13.44 18.93
N MET A 179 -1.03 13.40 19.41
CA MET A 179 0.13 13.74 18.59
C MET A 179 0.32 12.78 17.43
N HIS A 180 0.10 11.48 17.64
CA HIS A 180 0.18 10.46 16.57
C HIS A 180 -0.87 10.72 15.48
N GLU A 181 -2.13 10.91 15.88
CA GLU A 181 -3.22 11.19 14.94
C GLU A 181 -3.05 12.55 14.23
N TYR A 182 -2.60 13.57 14.96
CA TYR A 182 -2.25 14.86 14.38
C TYR A 182 -1.14 14.76 13.33
N LEU A 183 -0.11 13.93 13.56
CA LEU A 183 0.95 13.70 12.57
C LEU A 183 0.43 13.04 11.30
N HIS A 184 -0.54 12.13 11.38
CA HIS A 184 -1.20 11.57 10.19
C HIS A 184 -1.86 12.66 9.34
N TRP A 185 -2.57 13.60 9.98
CA TRP A 185 -3.17 14.72 9.28
C TRP A 185 -2.10 15.64 8.67
N LYS A 186 -1.15 16.08 9.47
CA LYS A 186 -0.08 17.00 9.03
C LYS A 186 0.74 16.45 7.87
N ARG A 187 0.98 15.17 7.83
CA ARG A 187 1.72 14.46 6.78
C ARG A 187 0.87 14.07 5.57
N LYS A 188 -0.41 14.44 5.59
CA LYS A 188 -1.38 14.08 4.54
C LYS A 188 -1.53 12.56 4.35
N ASP A 189 -1.39 11.77 5.40
CA ASP A 189 -1.45 10.32 5.34
C ASP A 189 -2.86 9.82 4.99
N LEU A 190 -3.90 10.58 5.34
CA LEU A 190 -5.28 10.32 4.92
C LEU A 190 -5.43 10.31 3.39
N TRP A 191 -4.78 11.26 2.69
CA TRP A 191 -4.77 11.30 1.24
C TRP A 191 -4.00 10.14 0.63
N LYS A 192 -2.86 9.74 1.24
CA LYS A 192 -2.10 8.56 0.81
C LYS A 192 -2.93 7.30 0.97
N LYS A 193 -3.59 7.09 2.12
CA LYS A 193 -4.51 5.96 2.37
C LYS A 193 -5.68 5.95 1.37
N PHE A 194 -6.22 7.11 1.01
CA PHE A 194 -7.26 7.23 0.00
C PHE A 194 -6.77 6.75 -1.39
N ILE A 195 -5.59 7.21 -1.83
CA ILE A 195 -4.99 6.77 -3.11
C ILE A 195 -4.71 5.27 -3.10
N ILE A 196 -4.15 4.74 -2.01
CA ILE A 196 -3.89 3.30 -1.84
C ILE A 196 -5.18 2.49 -1.99
N ASN A 197 -6.28 2.93 -1.40
CA ASN A 197 -7.58 2.28 -1.55
C ASN A 197 -8.07 2.30 -3.00
N ILE A 198 -7.89 3.41 -3.73
CA ILE A 198 -8.24 3.49 -5.17
C ILE A 198 -7.42 2.47 -5.97
N ILE A 199 -6.11 2.35 -5.71
CA ILE A 199 -5.24 1.35 -6.37
C ILE A 199 -5.77 -0.06 -6.10
N GLY A 200 -6.12 -0.39 -4.86
CA GLY A 200 -6.71 -1.68 -4.51
C GLY A 200 -8.05 -1.97 -5.22
N MET A 201 -8.86 -0.94 -5.47
CA MET A 201 -10.12 -1.08 -6.21
C MET A 201 -9.90 -1.24 -7.72
N ILE A 202 -8.92 -0.56 -8.30
CA ILE A 202 -8.56 -0.70 -9.74
C ILE A 202 -8.00 -2.09 -10.01
N PHE A 203 -7.14 -2.61 -9.12
CA PHE A 203 -6.50 -3.92 -9.26
C PHE A 203 -7.17 -4.99 -8.39
N TRP A 204 -8.50 -4.93 -8.26
CA TRP A 204 -9.32 -5.80 -7.41
C TRP A 204 -9.07 -7.30 -7.61
N TRP A 205 -8.68 -7.70 -8.81
CA TRP A 205 -8.41 -9.09 -9.19
C TRP A 205 -6.97 -9.56 -8.86
N ASN A 206 -6.07 -8.64 -8.53
CA ASN A 206 -4.65 -8.96 -8.29
C ASN A 206 -4.36 -9.10 -6.79
N PRO A 207 -4.10 -10.31 -6.27
CA PRO A 207 -3.80 -10.50 -4.86
C PRO A 207 -2.52 -9.77 -4.40
N LEU A 208 -1.54 -9.55 -5.29
CA LEU A 208 -0.32 -8.81 -4.98
C LEU A 208 -0.59 -7.31 -4.83
N ALA A 209 -1.58 -6.76 -5.53
CA ALA A 209 -2.02 -5.39 -5.30
C ALA A 209 -2.66 -5.22 -3.91
N TYR A 210 -3.38 -6.22 -3.42
CA TYR A 210 -3.89 -6.22 -2.06
C TYR A 210 -2.75 -6.24 -1.02
N LEU A 211 -1.73 -7.07 -1.23
CA LEU A 211 -0.53 -7.07 -0.37
C LEU A 211 0.22 -5.74 -0.42
N LEU A 212 0.36 -5.14 -1.60
CA LEU A 212 0.91 -3.80 -1.79
C LEU A 212 0.16 -2.76 -0.93
N CYS A 213 -1.17 -2.74 -1.01
CA CYS A 213 -1.98 -1.79 -0.24
C CYS A 213 -1.77 -1.97 1.27
N LYS A 214 -1.81 -3.22 1.77
CA LYS A 214 -1.56 -3.52 3.17
C LYS A 214 -0.15 -3.10 3.63
N ASP A 215 0.84 -3.30 2.78
CA ASP A 215 2.22 -2.92 3.07
C ASP A 215 2.42 -1.41 3.09
N LEU A 216 1.77 -0.68 2.16
CA LEU A 216 1.83 0.78 2.13
C LEU A 216 1.14 1.40 3.34
N ASP A 217 0.02 0.85 3.80
CA ASP A 217 -0.63 1.28 5.04
C ASP A 217 0.32 1.11 6.23
N GLN A 218 1.00 -0.03 6.34
CA GLN A 218 1.97 -0.26 7.41
C GLN A 218 3.22 0.64 7.31
N ILE A 219 3.65 0.99 6.10
CA ILE A 219 4.73 1.97 5.87
C ILE A 219 4.34 3.36 6.37
N ILE A 220 3.08 3.75 6.21
CA ILE A 220 2.57 5.02 6.73
C ILE A 220 2.69 5.04 8.26
N GLU A 221 2.27 3.94 8.93
CA GLU A 221 2.41 3.81 10.39
C GLU A 221 3.86 3.88 10.84
N LEU A 222 4.77 3.09 10.25
CA LEU A 222 6.20 3.13 10.57
C LEU A 222 6.83 4.53 10.40
N ASN A 223 6.38 5.27 9.40
CA ASN A 223 6.84 6.65 9.20
C ASN A 223 6.27 7.61 10.25
N CYS A 224 5.05 7.38 10.73
CA CYS A 224 4.45 8.15 11.81
C CYS A 224 5.20 7.89 13.13
N ASP A 225 5.42 6.62 13.48
CA ASP A 225 6.19 6.22 14.66
C ASP A 225 7.62 6.79 14.65
N ASN A 226 8.27 6.78 13.49
CA ASN A 226 9.59 7.39 13.34
C ASN A 226 9.57 8.91 13.53
N ALA A 227 8.47 9.59 13.22
CA ALA A 227 8.33 11.00 13.49
C ALA A 227 8.11 11.25 14.99
N MET A 228 7.36 10.37 15.65
CA MET A 228 7.17 10.38 17.11
C MET A 228 8.52 10.21 17.84
N SER A 229 9.30 9.17 17.50
CA SER A 229 10.59 8.89 18.13
C SER A 229 11.66 9.98 17.95
N LYS A 230 11.50 10.84 16.95
CA LYS A 230 12.37 12.01 16.75
C LYS A 230 11.97 13.22 17.58
N LYS A 231 10.72 13.27 17.99
CA LYS A 231 10.15 14.39 18.75
C LYS A 231 10.33 14.20 20.25
N TYR A 232 10.27 12.96 20.72
CA TYR A 232 10.29 12.60 22.13
C TYR A 232 11.62 11.98 22.57
N SER A 233 11.89 11.99 23.86
CA SER A 233 13.03 11.29 24.46
C SER A 233 12.91 9.77 24.29
N GLU A 234 13.98 9.01 24.54
CA GLU A 234 13.94 7.55 24.49
C GLU A 234 12.91 6.98 25.49
N MET A 235 12.87 7.50 26.71
CA MET A 235 11.91 7.07 27.73
C MET A 235 10.46 7.40 27.33
N ASP A 236 10.21 8.58 26.80
CA ASP A 236 8.88 8.95 26.31
C ASP A 236 8.47 8.12 25.09
N THR A 237 9.44 7.76 24.24
CA THR A 237 9.20 6.88 23.10
C THR A 237 8.82 5.47 23.54
N LEU A 238 9.45 4.92 24.58
CA LEU A 238 9.04 3.65 25.19
C LEU A 238 7.63 3.73 25.75
N TYR A 239 7.32 4.80 26.48
CA TYR A 239 5.99 5.00 27.04
C TYR A 239 4.92 5.19 25.96
N TYR A 240 5.24 5.88 24.87
CA TYR A 240 4.39 5.95 23.69
C TYR A 240 4.10 4.57 23.07
N LEU A 241 5.12 3.73 22.92
CA LEU A 241 4.94 2.37 22.39
C LEU A 241 4.09 1.48 23.31
N ASP A 242 4.25 1.64 24.63
CA ASP A 242 3.39 0.96 25.61
C ASP A 242 1.91 1.44 25.48
N THR A 243 1.73 2.76 25.37
CA THR A 243 0.39 3.36 25.13
C THR A 243 -0.26 2.81 23.87
N LEU A 244 0.48 2.69 22.76
CA LEU A 244 -0.04 2.08 21.52
C LEU A 244 -0.45 0.62 21.74
N THR A 245 0.36 -0.15 22.48
CA THR A 245 0.08 -1.56 22.77
C THR A 245 -1.18 -1.69 23.63
N TYR A 246 -1.33 -0.83 24.64
CA TYR A 246 -2.53 -0.77 25.47
C TYR A 246 -3.78 -0.42 24.66
N MET A 247 -3.69 0.55 23.75
CA MET A 247 -4.81 0.93 22.89
C MET A 247 -5.20 -0.17 21.91
N ALA A 248 -4.24 -0.94 21.39
CA ALA A 248 -4.49 -2.08 20.50
C ALA A 248 -5.11 -3.32 21.21
N GLY A 249 -5.60 -3.16 22.45
CA GLY A 249 -6.25 -4.23 23.20
C GLY A 249 -5.27 -5.14 23.95
N GLY A 250 -3.98 -4.76 24.00
CA GLY A 250 -2.98 -5.36 24.89
C GLY A 250 -3.29 -5.01 26.34
N ARG A 251 -3.04 -5.92 27.27
CA ARG A 251 -2.80 -5.53 28.67
C ARG A 251 -1.54 -4.69 28.69
N ARG A 252 -1.43 -3.70 29.58
CA ARG A 252 -0.14 -3.04 29.89
C ARG A 252 0.86 -4.15 30.06
N ALA A 253 1.83 -4.23 29.17
CA ALA A 253 2.73 -5.35 29.12
C ALA A 253 3.59 -5.33 30.38
N ASN A 254 3.36 -6.30 31.27
CA ASN A 254 4.47 -6.83 32.06
C ASN A 254 5.39 -7.50 31.04
N PHE A 255 6.56 -6.92 30.81
CA PHE A 255 7.54 -7.37 29.82
C PHE A 255 8.05 -8.81 30.03
N ASP A 256 7.60 -9.50 31.10
CA ASP A 256 8.09 -10.79 31.53
C ASP A 256 7.25 -12.00 31.06
N GLU A 257 6.09 -11.82 30.41
CA GLU A 257 5.25 -12.93 29.96
C GLU A 257 5.02 -12.94 28.43
N VAL A 258 6.06 -13.13 27.66
CA VAL A 258 5.95 -13.65 26.29
C VAL A 258 6.36 -15.11 26.30
N SER A 259 5.55 -15.97 26.89
CA SER A 259 5.71 -17.41 26.75
C SER A 259 4.59 -18.00 25.88
N SER A 260 5.06 -18.50 24.76
CA SER A 260 4.73 -19.73 24.01
C SER A 260 3.30 -20.29 24.07
N ASP A 261 2.88 -20.59 22.88
CA ASP A 261 2.21 -21.80 22.39
C ASP A 261 0.73 -21.74 22.00
N THR A 262 0.55 -22.15 20.76
CA THR A 262 -0.57 -22.88 20.13
C THR A 262 -1.84 -22.14 19.66
N LEU A 263 -2.06 -20.89 19.92
CA LEU A 263 -3.05 -20.08 19.16
C LEU A 263 -2.37 -19.13 18.16
N GLY A 264 -1.11 -19.46 17.82
CA GLY A 264 -0.10 -18.56 17.26
C GLY A 264 -0.38 -18.04 15.85
N PHE A 265 -1.01 -18.78 14.95
CA PHE A 265 -0.97 -18.39 13.54
C PHE A 265 -1.93 -17.24 13.18
N VAL A 266 -3.10 -17.18 13.79
CA VAL A 266 -4.08 -16.10 13.53
C VAL A 266 -3.73 -14.86 14.36
N LYS A 267 -3.36 -15.01 15.63
CA LYS A 267 -2.84 -13.92 16.47
C LYS A 267 -1.50 -13.37 15.97
N GLU A 268 -0.65 -14.23 15.41
CA GLU A 268 0.66 -13.82 14.87
C GLU A 268 0.54 -12.87 13.65
N LEU A 269 -0.52 -12.97 12.87
CA LEU A 269 -0.79 -12.06 11.75
C LEU A 269 -1.25 -10.66 12.22
N GLU A 270 -1.94 -10.57 13.38
CA GLU A 270 -2.38 -9.30 13.96
C GLU A 270 -1.30 -8.62 14.81
N VAL A 271 -0.48 -9.40 15.50
CA VAL A 271 0.61 -8.88 16.36
C VAL A 271 1.87 -8.49 15.57
N ARG A 272 2.10 -9.08 14.40
CA ARG A 272 3.27 -8.75 13.55
C ARG A 272 3.41 -7.27 13.19
N PRO A 273 2.36 -6.53 12.80
CA PRO A 273 2.49 -5.11 12.49
C PRO A 273 2.97 -4.29 13.69
N LEU A 274 2.40 -4.51 14.87
CA LEU A 274 2.77 -3.80 16.09
C LEU A 274 4.20 -4.17 16.53
N LYS A 275 4.57 -5.44 16.51
CA LYS A 275 5.92 -5.92 16.80
C LYS A 275 6.96 -5.30 15.85
N GLN A 276 6.61 -5.15 14.57
CA GLN A 276 7.49 -4.51 13.59
C GLN A 276 7.63 -3.01 13.83
N ARG A 277 6.56 -2.30 14.24
CA ARG A 277 6.59 -0.89 14.65
C ARG A 277 7.55 -0.72 15.83
N PHE A 278 7.37 -1.54 16.87
CA PHE A 278 8.21 -1.54 18.06
C PHE A 278 9.69 -1.77 17.70
N HIS A 279 9.98 -2.85 16.97
CA HIS A 279 11.33 -3.19 16.56
C HIS A 279 11.97 -2.09 15.70
N TYR A 280 11.22 -1.49 14.79
CA TYR A 280 11.72 -0.41 13.94
C TYR A 280 12.10 0.83 14.74
N VAL A 281 11.25 1.25 15.67
CA VAL A 281 11.50 2.44 16.51
C VAL A 281 12.71 2.22 17.42
N MET A 282 12.82 1.05 18.05
CA MET A 282 13.85 0.73 19.02
C MET A 282 15.23 0.46 18.41
N PHE A 283 15.28 -0.21 17.27
CA PHE A 283 16.55 -0.68 16.68
C PHE A 283 16.96 0.06 15.42
N LYS A 284 16.25 1.10 15.04
CA LYS A 284 16.59 1.89 13.87
C LYS A 284 17.95 2.55 14.06
N LYS A 285 18.86 2.31 13.13
CA LYS A 285 20.15 2.99 13.06
C LYS A 285 19.98 4.28 12.26
N ASP A 286 20.17 5.43 12.93
CA ASP A 286 20.04 6.75 12.30
C ASP A 286 21.31 7.16 11.52
N ASP A 287 21.91 6.23 10.78
CA ASP A 287 22.99 6.57 9.85
C ASP A 287 22.40 7.19 8.56
N LYS A 288 22.14 8.48 8.63
CA LYS A 288 21.59 9.28 7.51
C LYS A 288 22.44 9.18 6.24
N LYS A 289 23.75 8.96 6.36
CA LYS A 289 24.67 8.87 5.22
C LYS A 289 24.50 7.56 4.49
N ILE A 290 24.41 6.44 5.21
CA ILE A 290 24.16 5.12 4.65
C ILE A 290 22.76 5.07 4.04
N GLN A 291 21.74 5.57 4.76
CA GLN A 291 20.37 5.62 4.26
C GLN A 291 20.25 6.45 2.96
N ARG A 292 20.90 7.62 2.90
CA ARG A 292 20.90 8.48 1.70
C ARG A 292 21.59 7.79 0.51
N LYS A 293 22.74 7.16 0.71
CA LYS A 293 23.44 6.40 -0.33
C LYS A 293 22.59 5.24 -0.86
N MET A 294 21.95 4.48 0.05
CA MET A 294 21.09 3.38 -0.32
C MET A 294 19.85 3.85 -1.09
N ASN A 295 19.19 4.92 -0.63
CA ASN A 295 18.03 5.48 -1.31
C ASN A 295 18.37 5.96 -2.73
N LEU A 296 19.53 6.61 -2.92
CA LEU A 296 20.01 7.03 -4.25
C LEU A 296 20.34 5.82 -5.15
N PHE A 297 20.99 4.79 -4.61
CA PHE A 297 21.27 3.56 -5.34
C PHE A 297 19.99 2.87 -5.79
N ILE A 298 19.04 2.66 -4.88
CA ILE A 298 17.75 2.03 -5.18
C ILE A 298 16.94 2.87 -6.17
N LEU A 299 16.96 4.20 -6.03
CA LEU A 299 16.32 5.10 -6.99
C LEU A 299 16.92 4.90 -8.39
N GLY A 300 18.24 4.87 -8.52
CA GLY A 300 18.93 4.62 -9.79
C GLY A 300 18.55 3.27 -10.41
N VAL A 301 18.61 2.19 -9.62
CA VAL A 301 18.21 0.85 -10.06
C VAL A 301 16.72 0.82 -10.47
N SER A 302 15.84 1.48 -9.70
CA SER A 302 14.41 1.56 -10.00
C SER A 302 14.12 2.30 -11.29
N VAL A 303 14.85 3.40 -11.56
CA VAL A 303 14.73 4.17 -12.82
C VAL A 303 15.18 3.32 -14.00
N VAL A 304 16.33 2.65 -13.88
CA VAL A 304 16.84 1.76 -14.95
C VAL A 304 15.87 0.63 -15.23
N TRP A 305 15.38 -0.04 -14.19
CA TRP A 305 14.39 -1.11 -14.31
C TRP A 305 13.09 -0.60 -14.93
N PHE A 306 12.61 0.56 -14.50
CA PHE A 306 11.39 1.18 -15.01
C PHE A 306 11.54 1.49 -16.52
N MET A 307 12.62 2.13 -16.92
CA MET A 307 12.90 2.43 -18.32
C MET A 307 13.04 1.15 -19.15
N ALA A 308 13.78 0.15 -18.67
CA ALA A 308 13.93 -1.14 -19.32
C ALA A 308 12.58 -1.85 -19.50
N SER A 309 11.68 -1.76 -18.50
CA SER A 309 10.35 -2.38 -18.55
C SER A 309 9.44 -1.80 -19.63
N TYR A 310 9.69 -0.57 -20.08
CA TYR A 310 9.00 0.06 -21.20
C TYR A 310 9.72 -0.14 -22.54
N TYR A 311 11.06 -0.27 -22.50
CA TYR A 311 11.86 -0.41 -23.70
C TYR A 311 11.78 -1.82 -24.27
N PHE A 312 11.81 -2.85 -23.42
CA PHE A 312 11.72 -4.24 -23.85
C PHE A 312 10.30 -4.76 -23.69
N ILE A 313 9.70 -5.28 -24.74
CA ILE A 313 8.38 -5.91 -24.71
C ILE A 313 8.47 -7.30 -25.31
N LEU A 314 8.02 -8.31 -24.58
CA LEU A 314 7.95 -9.68 -25.03
C LEU A 314 6.88 -9.84 -26.10
N GLN A 315 7.31 -10.29 -27.28
CA GLN A 315 6.41 -10.68 -28.37
C GLN A 315 6.79 -12.08 -28.88
N PRO A 316 5.81 -12.94 -29.18
CA PRO A 316 6.12 -14.25 -29.75
C PRO A 316 6.63 -14.10 -31.18
N LYS A 317 7.52 -15.01 -31.57
CA LYS A 317 7.97 -15.12 -32.96
C LYS A 317 6.82 -15.68 -33.80
N TYR A 318 6.12 -14.82 -34.53
CA TYR A 318 5.18 -15.29 -35.54
C TYR A 318 5.94 -15.68 -36.81
N ASN A 319 6.04 -16.97 -37.11
CA ASN A 319 6.22 -17.42 -38.46
C ASN A 319 4.85 -17.21 -39.17
N ILE A 320 4.71 -16.06 -39.84
CA ILE A 320 3.60 -15.90 -40.79
C ILE A 320 3.89 -16.93 -41.90
N PRO A 321 3.03 -17.94 -42.11
CA PRO A 321 3.24 -18.85 -43.23
C PRO A 321 3.28 -18.03 -44.52
N GLN A 322 4.33 -18.18 -45.32
CA GLN A 322 4.52 -17.41 -46.55
C GLN A 322 3.30 -17.54 -47.53
N VAL A 323 2.46 -18.54 -47.35
CA VAL A 323 1.21 -18.75 -48.09
C VAL A 323 0.19 -17.59 -47.95
N MET A 324 0.27 -16.78 -46.91
CA MET A 324 -0.64 -15.63 -46.70
C MET A 324 -0.20 -14.37 -47.46
N TYR A 325 1.07 -14.24 -47.79
CA TYR A 325 1.59 -13.14 -48.62
C TYR A 325 1.20 -13.26 -50.11
N ILE A 326 1.06 -14.48 -50.63
CA ILE A 326 0.73 -14.71 -52.03
C ILE A 326 -0.76 -14.41 -52.32
N LYS A 327 -1.64 -14.55 -51.32
CA LYS A 327 -3.08 -14.25 -51.49
C LYS A 327 -3.41 -12.75 -51.52
N VAL A 328 -2.62 -11.92 -50.86
CA VAL A 328 -2.87 -10.45 -50.81
C VAL A 328 -2.36 -9.76 -52.10
N ILE A 329 -1.32 -10.32 -52.76
CA ILE A 329 -0.76 -9.74 -54.00
C ILE A 329 -1.59 -10.17 -55.25
N ARG A 330 -2.42 -11.21 -55.15
CA ARG A 330 -3.30 -11.64 -56.28
C ARG A 330 -4.66 -10.91 -56.36
N HIS A 331 -4.96 -10.03 -55.38
CA HIS A 331 -6.16 -9.18 -55.34
C HIS A 331 -5.88 -7.69 -55.36
N LEU A 332 -4.63 -7.28 -55.66
CA LEU A 332 -4.23 -5.93 -56.10
C LEU A 332 -3.86 -5.98 -57.58
#